data_91d909b43b5e7e455fa9221bfd98a5ec
#
_entry.id   91d909b43b5e7e455fa9221bfd98a5ec
#
_cell.length_a   1.000
_cell.length_b   1.000
_cell.length_c   1.000
_cell.angle_alpha   90.00
_cell.angle_beta   90.00
_cell.angle_gamma   90.00
#
_symmetry.space_group_name_H-M   'P 1'
#
loop_
_entity.id
_entity.type
_entity.pdbx_description
1 polymer ?
#
loop_
_entity_poly.entity_id
_entity_poly.type
_entity_poly.pdbx_seq_one_letter_code
_entity_poly.pdbx_strand_id
1 'polypeptide(L)'
;MAEKNTANIGFEKQIWDAACVLWGHIPASEYRNVIIGLIFLKYISTAFDKKYQQLVAEGDGFEDDPDAYLEDNVFFVPEDARWDKIAAAAHKPEIGTVIDDAMRAIEADNKKLKNVLPKNYASPDLDKRVLGDVVDLFTNMDMGETEGNRDVLGRTYEYCIAQFAEKEGKGGGEFYTPSSIVNTLVSILKPYSNCRVYDCCCGSGGMFVQSAKFIQAHSGNRGSISIYGQEANPDTWKMAIMNLTIRGLDADLGAYHADTFTNDLHPTLKADFILANLHFDTGRKGTDRNGGSGGERQPELRTSGHRVQMCRPDRKTSA
;
A
#
# COMPACT_ATOMS: atom_id res chain seq x y z
N MET A 1 3.65 23.70 -21.75
CA MET A 1 4.28 22.60 -22.52
C MET A 1 3.99 21.34 -21.74
N ALA A 2 3.23 20.41 -22.31
CA ALA A 2 2.92 19.15 -21.63
C ALA A 2 4.21 18.31 -21.58
N GLU A 3 4.72 18.04 -20.40
CA GLU A 3 5.80 17.07 -20.20
C GLU A 3 5.34 15.73 -20.76
N LYS A 4 6.06 15.28 -21.77
CA LYS A 4 5.90 13.93 -22.31
C LYS A 4 6.28 12.95 -21.20
N ASN A 5 5.27 12.34 -20.59
CA ASN A 5 5.42 11.22 -19.68
C ASN A 5 5.86 9.99 -20.50
N THR A 6 7.11 9.98 -20.94
CA THR A 6 7.78 8.85 -21.62
C THR A 6 8.44 7.95 -20.59
N ALA A 7 7.81 7.71 -19.47
CA ALA A 7 8.23 6.67 -18.56
C ALA A 7 7.80 5.32 -19.16
N ASN A 8 8.78 4.48 -19.32
CA ASN A 8 8.81 3.14 -19.87
C ASN A 8 7.62 2.25 -19.41
N ILE A 9 6.45 2.38 -20.04
CA ILE A 9 5.27 1.52 -19.84
C ILE A 9 5.61 0.03 -20.08
N GLY A 10 6.80 -0.25 -20.63
CA GLY A 10 7.27 -1.61 -20.89
C GLY A 10 7.60 -2.42 -19.66
N PHE A 11 7.99 -1.77 -18.56
CA PHE A 11 8.46 -2.42 -17.35
C PHE A 11 7.31 -2.87 -16.44
N GLU A 12 6.39 -1.99 -16.13
CA GLU A 12 5.18 -2.32 -15.35
C GLU A 12 4.41 -3.45 -16.01
N LYS A 13 4.36 -3.43 -17.37
CA LYS A 13 3.73 -4.48 -18.14
C LYS A 13 4.49 -5.80 -18.09
N GLN A 14 5.83 -5.81 -18.08
CA GLN A 14 6.63 -7.03 -17.97
C GLN A 14 6.40 -7.73 -16.62
N ILE A 15 6.36 -6.97 -15.52
CA ILE A 15 6.02 -7.49 -14.19
C ILE A 15 4.61 -8.09 -14.23
N TRP A 16 3.66 -7.37 -14.82
CA TRP A 16 2.30 -7.83 -14.91
C TRP A 16 2.18 -9.11 -15.77
N ASP A 17 2.87 -9.18 -16.91
CA ASP A 17 2.85 -10.34 -17.78
C ASP A 17 3.48 -11.57 -17.09
N ALA A 18 4.60 -11.38 -16.37
CA ALA A 18 5.19 -12.43 -15.52
C ALA A 18 4.25 -12.83 -14.39
N ALA A 19 3.62 -11.85 -13.78
CA ALA A 19 2.58 -12.05 -12.83
C ALA A 19 1.43 -12.89 -13.41
N CYS A 20 0.98 -12.64 -14.61
CA CYS A 20 -0.09 -13.41 -15.27
C CYS A 20 0.27 -14.87 -15.51
N VAL A 21 1.56 -15.23 -15.61
CA VAL A 21 2.01 -16.63 -15.79
C VAL A 21 1.80 -17.43 -14.49
N LEU A 22 1.92 -16.81 -13.33
CA LEU A 22 1.56 -17.42 -12.03
C LEU A 22 0.05 -17.70 -11.91
N TRP A 23 -0.77 -17.04 -12.72
CA TRP A 23 -2.23 -17.10 -12.67
C TRP A 23 -2.80 -18.37 -13.32
N GLY A 24 -2.67 -19.47 -12.77
CA GLY A 24 -3.27 -20.66 -13.36
C GLY A 24 -4.04 -21.52 -12.40
N HIS A 25 -3.69 -21.42 -11.11
CA HIS A 25 -4.11 -22.43 -10.14
C HIS A 25 -4.52 -21.90 -8.76
N ILE A 26 -4.38 -20.59 -8.50
CA ILE A 26 -4.71 -19.98 -7.20
C ILE A 26 -5.71 -18.82 -7.36
N PRO A 27 -6.55 -18.54 -6.33
CA PRO A 27 -7.48 -17.42 -6.34
C PRO A 27 -6.79 -16.08 -6.60
N ALA A 28 -7.49 -15.17 -7.30
CA ALA A 28 -6.94 -13.86 -7.67
C ALA A 28 -6.41 -13.06 -6.47
N SER A 29 -7.08 -13.15 -5.32
CA SER A 29 -6.66 -12.47 -4.09
C SER A 29 -5.34 -12.97 -3.52
N GLU A 30 -5.11 -14.29 -3.52
CA GLU A 30 -3.86 -14.88 -3.03
C GLU A 30 -2.69 -14.52 -3.93
N TYR A 31 -2.90 -14.63 -5.24
CA TYR A 31 -1.94 -14.26 -6.24
C TYR A 31 -1.55 -12.78 -6.20
N ARG A 32 -2.52 -11.89 -6.00
CA ARG A 32 -2.28 -10.47 -5.79
C ARG A 32 -1.30 -10.25 -4.63
N ASN A 33 -1.54 -10.90 -3.50
CA ASN A 33 -0.69 -10.77 -2.31
C ASN A 33 0.74 -11.23 -2.58
N VAL A 34 0.94 -12.31 -3.35
CA VAL A 34 2.27 -12.81 -3.74
C VAL A 34 3.04 -11.75 -4.53
N ILE A 35 2.44 -11.21 -5.58
CA ILE A 35 3.12 -10.23 -6.45
C ILE A 35 3.38 -8.90 -5.73
N ILE A 36 2.36 -8.38 -5.06
CA ILE A 36 2.47 -7.13 -4.29
C ILE A 36 3.53 -7.25 -3.19
N GLY A 37 3.59 -8.40 -2.53
CA GLY A 37 4.61 -8.68 -1.52
C GLY A 37 6.03 -8.75 -2.11
N LEU A 38 6.23 -9.35 -3.28
CA LEU A 38 7.54 -9.39 -3.95
C LEU A 38 7.99 -7.99 -4.40
N ILE A 39 7.09 -7.18 -4.94
CA ILE A 39 7.39 -5.77 -5.28
C ILE A 39 7.88 -5.04 -4.02
N PHE A 40 7.17 -5.22 -2.91
CA PHE A 40 7.53 -4.59 -1.66
C PHE A 40 8.87 -5.10 -1.11
N LEU A 41 9.08 -6.41 -1.11
CA LEU A 41 10.33 -7.02 -0.68
C LEU A 41 11.53 -6.51 -1.49
N LYS A 42 11.39 -6.41 -2.81
CA LYS A 42 12.42 -5.83 -3.66
C LYS A 42 12.70 -4.37 -3.32
N TYR A 43 11.64 -3.60 -3.04
CA TYR A 43 11.77 -2.20 -2.63
C TYR A 43 12.59 -2.05 -1.35
N ILE A 44 12.22 -2.78 -0.28
CA ILE A 44 12.92 -2.66 1.00
C ILE A 44 14.37 -3.15 0.91
N SER A 45 14.61 -4.23 0.16
CA SER A 45 15.98 -4.74 -0.06
C SER A 45 16.84 -3.73 -0.80
N THR A 46 16.32 -3.09 -1.86
CA THR A 46 17.09 -2.08 -2.60
C THR A 46 17.37 -0.83 -1.74
N ALA A 47 16.40 -0.40 -0.94
CA ALA A 47 16.58 0.74 -0.03
C ALA A 47 17.61 0.42 1.07
N PHE A 48 17.55 -0.80 1.62
CA PHE A 48 18.49 -1.30 2.60
C PHE A 48 19.91 -1.37 2.04
N ASP A 49 20.10 -2.02 0.87
CA ASP A 49 21.42 -2.20 0.25
C ASP A 49 22.11 -0.86 0.02
N LYS A 50 21.36 0.15 -0.43
CA LYS A 50 21.90 1.50 -0.62
C LYS A 50 22.36 2.12 0.69
N LYS A 51 21.56 2.03 1.76
CA LYS A 51 21.94 2.56 3.09
C LYS A 51 23.08 1.76 3.70
N TYR A 52 23.07 0.44 3.57
CA TYR A 52 24.14 -0.46 4.03
C TYR A 52 25.48 -0.06 3.42
N GLN A 53 25.54 0.12 2.09
CA GLN A 53 26.77 0.55 1.41
C GLN A 53 27.24 1.94 1.85
N GLN A 54 26.31 2.84 2.14
CA GLN A 54 26.64 4.16 2.67
C GLN A 54 27.28 4.04 4.07
N LEU A 55 26.68 3.28 4.98
CA LEU A 55 27.22 3.07 6.34
C LEU A 55 28.58 2.38 6.31
N VAL A 56 28.77 1.37 5.44
CA VAL A 56 30.08 0.74 5.22
C VAL A 56 31.12 1.75 4.73
N ALA A 57 30.74 2.66 3.83
CA ALA A 57 31.66 3.70 3.34
C ALA A 57 31.99 4.77 4.39
N GLU A 58 31.10 5.06 5.33
CA GLU A 58 31.34 5.93 6.49
C GLU A 58 32.33 5.29 7.47
N GLY A 59 32.31 3.95 7.59
CA GLY A 59 33.33 3.21 8.34
C GLY A 59 33.18 3.25 9.86
N ASP A 60 32.01 3.66 10.37
CA ASP A 60 31.75 3.80 11.81
C ASP A 60 31.28 2.49 12.47
N GLY A 61 31.06 1.42 11.68
CA GLY A 61 30.67 0.09 12.14
C GLY A 61 29.18 -0.05 12.53
N PHE A 62 28.31 0.84 12.02
CA PHE A 62 26.86 0.82 12.29
C PHE A 62 26.04 0.12 11.21
N GLU A 63 26.68 -0.50 10.22
CA GLU A 63 26.03 -1.17 9.09
C GLU A 63 25.12 -2.35 9.50
N ASP A 64 25.38 -2.96 10.64
CA ASP A 64 24.58 -4.06 11.20
C ASP A 64 23.69 -3.62 12.38
N ASP A 65 23.61 -2.32 12.68
CA ASP A 65 22.72 -1.77 13.72
C ASP A 65 21.38 -1.36 13.13
N PRO A 66 20.26 -2.02 13.47
CA PRO A 66 18.92 -1.66 12.97
C PRO A 66 18.53 -0.20 13.23
N ASP A 67 19.00 0.40 14.31
CA ASP A 67 18.64 1.78 14.68
C ASP A 67 19.25 2.81 13.70
N ALA A 68 20.40 2.49 13.05
CA ALA A 68 21.02 3.36 12.05
C ALA A 68 20.19 3.55 10.78
N TYR A 69 19.20 2.69 10.56
CA TYR A 69 18.30 2.75 9.39
C TYR A 69 17.02 3.53 9.66
N LEU A 70 16.61 3.67 10.94
CA LEU A 70 15.35 4.29 11.33
C LEU A 70 15.29 5.78 10.99
N GLU A 71 16.41 6.51 11.11
CA GLU A 71 16.49 7.95 10.84
C GLU A 71 16.10 8.27 9.39
N ASP A 72 16.48 7.40 8.44
CA ASP A 72 16.19 7.55 7.02
C ASP A 72 14.91 6.86 6.59
N ASN A 73 14.12 6.34 7.55
CA ASN A 73 12.93 5.51 7.27
C ASN A 73 13.24 4.32 6.34
N VAL A 74 14.40 3.69 6.50
CA VAL A 74 14.80 2.46 5.83
C VAL A 74 14.52 1.29 6.77
N PHE A 75 13.95 0.21 6.23
CA PHE A 75 13.77 -1.02 7.00
C PHE A 75 15.06 -1.82 7.03
N PHE A 76 15.41 -2.33 8.19
CA PHE A 76 16.53 -3.23 8.35
C PHE A 76 16.23 -4.59 7.69
N VAL A 77 17.19 -5.11 6.93
CA VAL A 77 17.08 -6.43 6.29
C VAL A 77 18.16 -7.34 6.85
N PRO A 78 17.79 -8.35 7.68
CA PRO A 78 18.71 -9.34 8.22
C PRO A 78 19.46 -10.08 7.10
N GLU A 79 20.68 -10.57 7.38
CA GLU A 79 21.55 -11.19 6.38
C GLU A 79 20.85 -12.31 5.60
N ASP A 80 20.12 -13.20 6.28
CA ASP A 80 19.43 -14.33 5.67
C ASP A 80 18.19 -13.90 4.84
N ALA A 81 17.73 -12.65 5.00
CA ALA A 81 16.59 -12.09 4.27
C ALA A 81 17.00 -11.17 3.11
N ARG A 82 18.29 -10.95 2.88
CA ARG A 82 18.79 -10.10 1.80
C ARG A 82 18.46 -10.67 0.42
N TRP A 83 18.24 -9.79 -0.55
CA TRP A 83 17.78 -10.18 -1.89
C TRP A 83 18.71 -11.14 -2.62
N ASP A 84 20.01 -11.04 -2.41
CA ASP A 84 21.02 -11.95 -2.98
C ASP A 84 20.78 -13.42 -2.56
N LYS A 85 20.39 -13.67 -1.31
CA LYS A 85 20.05 -15.01 -0.80
C LYS A 85 18.78 -15.55 -1.45
N ILE A 86 17.77 -14.70 -1.63
CA ILE A 86 16.53 -15.05 -2.31
C ILE A 86 16.81 -15.37 -3.79
N ALA A 87 17.57 -14.51 -4.48
CA ALA A 87 17.95 -14.71 -5.88
C ALA A 87 18.77 -16.00 -6.06
N ALA A 88 19.70 -16.31 -5.15
CA ALA A 88 20.48 -17.55 -5.17
C ALA A 88 19.63 -18.82 -4.96
N ALA A 89 18.40 -18.66 -4.43
CA ALA A 89 17.45 -19.74 -4.23
C ALA A 89 16.35 -19.80 -5.33
N ALA A 90 16.32 -18.88 -6.28
CA ALA A 90 15.22 -18.68 -7.25
C ALA A 90 14.76 -19.98 -7.94
N HIS A 91 15.70 -20.83 -8.37
CA HIS A 91 15.41 -22.10 -9.06
C HIS A 91 15.51 -23.34 -8.16
N LYS A 92 15.54 -23.15 -6.84
CA LYS A 92 15.51 -24.26 -5.89
C LYS A 92 14.07 -24.58 -5.46
N PRO A 93 13.75 -25.84 -5.12
CA PRO A 93 12.41 -26.21 -4.68
C PRO A 93 11.94 -25.46 -3.43
N GLU A 94 12.87 -25.04 -2.58
CA GLU A 94 12.63 -24.34 -1.32
C GLU A 94 12.43 -22.81 -1.47
N ILE A 95 12.45 -22.25 -2.68
CA ILE A 95 12.32 -20.79 -2.91
C ILE A 95 11.15 -20.15 -2.16
N GLY A 96 10.00 -20.82 -2.11
CA GLY A 96 8.84 -20.31 -1.38
C GLY A 96 9.08 -20.20 0.12
N THR A 97 9.74 -21.22 0.71
CA THR A 97 10.12 -21.22 2.13
C THR A 97 11.16 -20.14 2.43
N VAL A 98 12.15 -19.96 1.55
CA VAL A 98 13.17 -18.91 1.69
C VAL A 98 12.52 -17.53 1.71
N ILE A 99 11.56 -17.26 0.83
CA ILE A 99 10.85 -15.97 0.83
C ILE A 99 10.00 -15.80 2.09
N ASP A 100 9.25 -16.83 2.51
CA ASP A 100 8.44 -16.79 3.73
C ASP A 100 9.29 -16.52 4.98
N ASP A 101 10.46 -17.12 5.07
CA ASP A 101 11.40 -16.95 6.18
C ASP A 101 12.02 -15.54 6.15
N ALA A 102 12.39 -15.04 4.98
CA ALA A 102 12.86 -13.68 4.80
C ALA A 102 11.80 -12.65 5.25
N MET A 103 10.53 -12.85 4.86
CA MET A 103 9.43 -11.98 5.30
C MET A 103 9.26 -12.00 6.82
N ARG A 104 9.39 -13.17 7.47
CA ARG A 104 9.31 -13.29 8.94
C ARG A 104 10.48 -12.58 9.63
N ALA A 105 11.69 -12.75 9.13
CA ALA A 105 12.88 -12.12 9.68
C ALA A 105 12.80 -10.59 9.59
N ILE A 106 12.39 -10.05 8.43
CA ILE A 106 12.20 -8.61 8.25
C ILE A 106 11.13 -8.06 9.21
N GLU A 107 10.01 -8.75 9.40
CA GLU A 107 8.98 -8.32 10.36
C GLU A 107 9.45 -8.35 11.82
N ALA A 108 10.33 -9.29 12.18
CA ALA A 108 10.85 -9.40 13.54
C ALA A 108 11.66 -8.16 13.93
N ASP A 109 12.46 -7.65 13.00
CA ASP A 109 13.33 -6.50 13.24
C ASP A 109 12.66 -5.14 12.96
N ASN A 110 11.49 -5.16 12.31
CA ASN A 110 10.78 -3.92 11.93
C ASN A 110 9.36 -3.87 12.50
N LYS A 111 9.18 -3.22 13.62
CA LYS A 111 7.87 -3.14 14.33
C LYS A 111 6.72 -2.61 13.46
N LYS A 112 7.00 -1.65 12.57
CA LYS A 112 6.01 -1.08 11.63
C LYS A 112 5.47 -2.11 10.62
N LEU A 113 6.22 -3.18 10.35
CA LEU A 113 5.84 -4.23 9.39
C LEU A 113 5.21 -5.46 10.06
N LYS A 114 5.02 -5.45 11.36
CA LYS A 114 4.49 -6.61 12.11
C LYS A 114 3.14 -7.07 11.55
N ASN A 115 3.08 -8.32 11.07
CA ASN A 115 1.91 -8.97 10.44
C ASN A 115 1.45 -8.31 9.12
N VAL A 116 2.31 -7.52 8.46
CA VAL A 116 2.01 -6.84 7.19
C VAL A 116 2.41 -7.68 5.99
N LEU A 117 3.60 -8.30 6.05
CA LEU A 117 4.17 -9.01 4.90
C LEU A 117 3.44 -10.33 4.63
N PRO A 118 3.15 -10.66 3.36
CA PRO A 118 2.55 -11.96 3.01
C PRO A 118 3.54 -13.10 3.24
N LYS A 119 3.04 -14.27 3.67
CA LYS A 119 3.84 -15.46 4.01
C LYS A 119 3.16 -16.74 3.49
N ASN A 120 2.83 -16.72 2.21
CA ASN A 120 2.16 -17.82 1.52
C ASN A 120 2.92 -18.33 0.29
N TYR A 121 4.21 -17.99 0.18
CA TYR A 121 5.05 -18.37 -0.95
C TYR A 121 5.41 -19.88 -0.94
N ALA A 122 5.41 -20.51 0.23
CA ALA A 122 5.62 -21.95 0.36
C ALA A 122 4.38 -22.78 -0.02
N SER A 123 3.21 -22.14 -0.30
CA SER A 123 1.99 -22.87 -0.68
C SER A 123 2.26 -23.90 -1.79
N PRO A 124 1.72 -25.12 -1.70
CA PRO A 124 1.86 -26.13 -2.76
C PRO A 124 1.15 -25.72 -4.06
N ASP A 125 0.16 -24.85 -3.97
CA ASP A 125 -0.60 -24.37 -5.13
C ASP A 125 0.17 -23.34 -5.96
N LEU A 126 1.28 -22.80 -5.43
CA LEU A 126 2.14 -21.85 -6.13
C LEU A 126 3.28 -22.59 -6.86
N ASP A 127 3.31 -22.52 -8.20
CA ASP A 127 4.38 -23.11 -8.99
C ASP A 127 5.75 -22.46 -8.68
N LYS A 128 6.67 -23.23 -8.11
CA LYS A 128 7.98 -22.74 -7.65
C LYS A 128 8.90 -22.35 -8.81
N ARG A 129 8.72 -22.90 -10.01
CA ARG A 129 9.52 -22.50 -11.18
C ARG A 129 9.11 -21.11 -11.64
N VAL A 130 7.79 -20.89 -11.74
CA VAL A 130 7.26 -19.58 -12.13
C VAL A 130 7.58 -18.52 -11.06
N LEU A 131 7.54 -18.89 -9.77
CA LEU A 131 8.00 -18.03 -8.71
C LEU A 131 9.47 -17.64 -8.87
N GLY A 132 10.33 -18.61 -9.23
CA GLY A 132 11.75 -18.38 -9.54
C GLY A 132 11.94 -17.43 -10.72
N ASP A 133 11.19 -17.64 -11.81
CA ASP A 133 11.25 -16.75 -12.99
C ASP A 133 10.85 -15.30 -12.63
N VAL A 134 9.88 -15.12 -11.73
CA VAL A 134 9.49 -13.79 -11.23
C VAL A 134 10.59 -13.18 -10.36
N VAL A 135 11.25 -13.97 -9.50
CA VAL A 135 12.40 -13.50 -8.72
C VAL A 135 13.54 -13.06 -9.63
N ASP A 136 13.84 -13.83 -10.69
CA ASP A 136 14.85 -13.45 -11.68
C ASP A 136 14.48 -12.15 -12.42
N LEU A 137 13.23 -12.00 -12.79
CA LEU A 137 12.76 -10.76 -13.40
C LEU A 137 13.05 -9.57 -12.48
N PHE A 138 12.67 -9.66 -11.20
CA PHE A 138 12.94 -8.61 -10.22
C PHE A 138 14.44 -8.40 -9.94
N THR A 139 15.24 -9.45 -10.04
CA THR A 139 16.70 -9.37 -9.84
C THR A 139 17.36 -8.59 -10.97
N ASN A 140 16.93 -8.85 -12.20
CA ASN A 140 17.48 -8.22 -13.40
C ASN A 140 16.90 -6.82 -13.67
N MET A 141 16.02 -6.34 -12.81
CA MET A 141 15.50 -4.99 -12.88
C MET A 141 16.58 -3.97 -12.62
N ASP A 142 16.85 -3.11 -13.60
CA ASP A 142 17.61 -1.89 -13.37
C ASP A 142 16.77 -0.91 -12.55
N MET A 143 17.02 -0.90 -11.25
CA MET A 143 16.35 -0.01 -10.32
C MET A 143 16.98 1.39 -10.33
N GLY A 144 17.97 1.66 -11.20
CA GLY A 144 18.68 2.91 -11.44
C GLY A 144 19.11 3.65 -10.16
N GLU A 145 20.20 4.37 -10.17
CA GLU A 145 20.77 5.08 -8.99
C GLU A 145 20.05 6.41 -8.64
N THR A 146 19.00 6.80 -9.35
CA THR A 146 18.39 8.11 -9.22
C THR A 146 17.17 8.14 -8.29
N GLU A 147 16.86 9.32 -7.71
CA GLU A 147 15.66 9.58 -6.87
C GLU A 147 14.33 9.12 -7.52
N GLY A 148 14.34 8.83 -8.82
CA GLY A 148 13.21 8.30 -9.57
C GLY A 148 12.79 6.86 -9.19
N ASN A 149 13.59 6.09 -8.47
CA ASN A 149 13.33 4.67 -8.20
C ASN A 149 12.15 4.40 -7.29
N ARG A 150 11.95 5.22 -6.24
CA ARG A 150 10.74 5.17 -5.42
C ARG A 150 9.48 5.40 -6.26
N ASP A 151 9.59 6.25 -7.28
CA ASP A 151 8.49 6.55 -8.18
C ASP A 151 8.21 5.39 -9.15
N VAL A 152 9.25 4.71 -9.65
CA VAL A 152 9.11 3.53 -10.54
C VAL A 152 8.41 2.39 -9.81
N LEU A 153 8.88 2.00 -8.62
CA LEU A 153 8.24 0.94 -7.82
C LEU A 153 6.85 1.33 -7.35
N GLY A 154 6.66 2.58 -6.94
CA GLY A 154 5.35 3.10 -6.59
C GLY A 154 4.37 3.05 -7.77
N ARG A 155 4.81 3.37 -8.98
CA ARG A 155 3.99 3.25 -10.20
C ARG A 155 3.70 1.79 -10.54
N THR A 156 4.71 0.93 -10.44
CA THR A 156 4.55 -0.51 -10.67
C THR A 156 3.54 -1.11 -9.69
N TYR A 157 3.64 -0.74 -8.42
CA TYR A 157 2.69 -1.14 -7.38
C TYR A 157 1.27 -0.72 -7.73
N GLU A 158 1.07 0.57 -8.07
CA GLU A 158 -0.24 1.13 -8.46
C GLU A 158 -0.79 0.49 -9.73
N TYR A 159 0.07 0.25 -10.73
CA TYR A 159 -0.30 -0.43 -11.96
C TYR A 159 -0.79 -1.86 -11.68
N CYS A 160 -0.06 -2.64 -10.89
CA CYS A 160 -0.46 -4.00 -10.54
C CYS A 160 -1.79 -4.01 -9.76
N ILE A 161 -1.96 -3.11 -8.79
CA ILE A 161 -3.24 -3.00 -8.06
C ILE A 161 -4.39 -2.69 -9.01
N ALA A 162 -4.21 -1.74 -9.95
CA ALA A 162 -5.24 -1.39 -10.92
C ALA A 162 -5.60 -2.57 -11.83
N GLN A 163 -4.60 -3.33 -12.31
CA GLN A 163 -4.81 -4.51 -13.13
C GLN A 163 -5.53 -5.63 -12.36
N PHE A 164 -5.18 -5.85 -11.08
CA PHE A 164 -5.90 -6.79 -10.22
C PHE A 164 -7.36 -6.37 -10.03
N ALA A 165 -7.60 -5.09 -9.77
CA ALA A 165 -8.95 -4.55 -9.62
C ALA A 165 -9.79 -4.75 -10.87
N GLU A 166 -9.23 -4.52 -12.06
CA GLU A 166 -9.91 -4.73 -13.34
C GLU A 166 -10.31 -6.20 -13.51
N LYS A 167 -9.42 -7.13 -13.17
CA LYS A 167 -9.67 -8.58 -13.30
C LYS A 167 -10.63 -9.13 -12.24
N GLU A 168 -10.60 -8.62 -11.03
CA GLU A 168 -11.55 -8.99 -9.98
C GLU A 168 -12.95 -8.38 -10.23
N GLY A 169 -13.07 -7.44 -11.17
CA GLY A 169 -14.34 -6.85 -11.58
C GLY A 169 -15.04 -6.11 -10.42
N LYS A 170 -16.24 -6.55 -10.02
CA LYS A 170 -16.98 -5.89 -8.94
C LYS A 170 -16.23 -5.89 -7.60
N GLY A 171 -15.47 -6.95 -7.29
CA GLY A 171 -14.64 -7.02 -6.08
C GLY A 171 -13.45 -6.07 -6.10
N GLY A 172 -12.95 -5.70 -7.29
CA GLY A 172 -11.85 -4.76 -7.42
C GLY A 172 -12.14 -3.35 -6.88
N GLY A 173 -13.40 -2.92 -6.96
CA GLY A 173 -13.85 -1.64 -6.41
C GLY A 173 -13.71 -1.53 -4.89
N GLU A 174 -13.65 -2.65 -4.17
CA GLU A 174 -13.52 -2.67 -2.70
C GLU A 174 -12.15 -2.20 -2.22
N PHE A 175 -11.11 -2.29 -3.05
CA PHE A 175 -9.75 -1.91 -2.64
C PHE A 175 -9.10 -0.86 -3.56
N TYR A 176 -9.65 -0.57 -4.73
CA TYR A 176 -9.07 0.36 -5.69
C TYR A 176 -10.08 1.35 -6.25
N THR A 177 -9.76 2.62 -6.13
CA THR A 177 -10.48 3.72 -6.79
C THR A 177 -9.63 4.25 -7.95
N PRO A 178 -10.15 4.32 -9.18
CA PRO A 178 -9.41 4.83 -10.32
C PRO A 178 -8.77 6.19 -10.06
N SER A 179 -7.51 6.36 -10.45
CA SER A 179 -6.73 7.58 -10.19
C SER A 179 -7.38 8.86 -10.75
N SER A 180 -8.12 8.76 -11.84
CA SER A 180 -8.88 9.90 -12.40
C SER A 180 -9.95 10.42 -11.45
N ILE A 181 -10.66 9.52 -10.77
CA ILE A 181 -11.69 9.87 -9.76
C ILE A 181 -11.01 10.50 -8.56
N VAL A 182 -9.96 9.84 -8.04
CA VAL A 182 -9.20 10.33 -6.88
C VAL A 182 -8.61 11.71 -7.14
N ASN A 183 -7.99 11.92 -8.30
CA ASN A 183 -7.44 13.21 -8.70
C ASN A 183 -8.51 14.31 -8.76
N THR A 184 -9.73 13.98 -9.23
CA THR A 184 -10.84 14.92 -9.25
C THR A 184 -11.24 15.33 -7.84
N LEU A 185 -11.41 14.36 -6.92
CA LEU A 185 -11.77 14.60 -5.53
C LEU A 185 -10.71 15.46 -4.81
N VAL A 186 -9.43 15.11 -4.95
CA VAL A 186 -8.32 15.84 -4.35
C VAL A 186 -8.22 17.26 -4.92
N SER A 187 -8.44 17.44 -6.22
CA SER A 187 -8.43 18.77 -6.87
C SER A 187 -9.58 19.68 -6.40
N ILE A 188 -10.71 19.08 -6.01
CA ILE A 188 -11.84 19.81 -5.42
C ILE A 188 -11.52 20.22 -3.98
N LEU A 189 -10.99 19.31 -3.18
CA LEU A 189 -10.70 19.53 -1.75
C LEU A 189 -9.47 20.41 -1.52
N LYS A 190 -8.47 20.33 -2.39
CA LYS A 190 -7.22 21.11 -2.34
C LYS A 190 -6.53 21.03 -0.97
N PRO A 191 -6.09 19.84 -0.54
CA PRO A 191 -5.38 19.69 0.71
C PRO A 191 -4.12 20.56 0.71
N TYR A 192 -3.74 21.09 1.86
CA TYR A 192 -2.61 21.98 2.04
C TYR A 192 -1.54 21.37 2.96
N SER A 193 -0.34 21.94 2.95
CA SER A 193 0.77 21.48 3.78
C SER A 193 0.41 21.46 5.27
N ASN A 194 0.83 20.39 5.96
CA ASN A 194 0.59 20.12 7.37
C ASN A 194 -0.90 19.89 7.75
N CYS A 195 -1.74 19.57 6.77
CA CYS A 195 -3.11 19.15 7.06
C CYS A 195 -3.17 17.68 7.50
N ARG A 196 -4.25 17.37 8.22
CA ARG A 196 -4.63 15.98 8.58
C ARG A 196 -5.69 15.50 7.61
N VAL A 197 -5.37 14.42 6.90
CA VAL A 197 -6.28 13.76 5.96
C VAL A 197 -6.70 12.42 6.55
N TYR A 198 -8.00 12.15 6.55
CA TYR A 198 -8.58 10.92 7.05
C TYR A 198 -9.42 10.22 5.98
N ASP A 199 -9.25 8.89 5.89
CA ASP A 199 -10.09 8.02 5.09
C ASP A 199 -10.54 6.83 5.94
N CYS A 200 -11.84 6.73 6.21
CA CYS A 200 -12.41 5.71 7.09
C CYS A 200 -12.58 4.33 6.43
N CYS A 201 -12.30 4.23 5.13
CA CYS A 201 -12.34 3.00 4.33
C CYS A 201 -11.29 3.10 3.23
N CYS A 202 -10.01 3.23 3.64
CA CYS A 202 -8.94 3.74 2.80
C CYS A 202 -8.55 2.83 1.62
N GLY A 203 -9.07 1.61 1.57
CA GLY A 203 -8.72 0.68 0.51
C GLY A 203 -7.21 0.46 0.44
N SER A 204 -6.64 0.53 -0.74
CA SER A 204 -5.20 0.45 -0.96
C SER A 204 -4.43 1.76 -0.67
N GLY A 205 -5.07 2.78 -0.09
CA GLY A 205 -4.44 4.06 0.26
C GLY A 205 -4.31 5.07 -0.89
N GLY A 206 -4.99 4.85 -2.01
CA GLY A 206 -4.89 5.68 -3.21
C GLY A 206 -5.22 7.16 -2.98
N MET A 207 -6.20 7.46 -2.12
CA MET A 207 -6.60 8.83 -1.76
C MET A 207 -5.44 9.60 -1.10
N PHE A 208 -4.71 8.96 -0.19
CA PHE A 208 -3.56 9.54 0.49
C PHE A 208 -2.41 9.83 -0.46
N VAL A 209 -2.11 8.88 -1.36
CA VAL A 209 -1.05 9.03 -2.37
C VAL A 209 -1.31 10.25 -3.25
N GLN A 210 -2.53 10.42 -3.73
CA GLN A 210 -2.85 11.57 -4.58
C GLN A 210 -2.91 12.88 -3.80
N SER A 211 -3.35 12.86 -2.54
CA SER A 211 -3.29 14.04 -1.66
C SER A 211 -1.85 14.50 -1.43
N ALA A 212 -0.94 13.57 -1.17
CA ALA A 212 0.48 13.89 -1.02
C ALA A 212 1.11 14.42 -2.33
N LYS A 213 0.78 13.83 -3.49
CA LYS A 213 1.20 14.33 -4.81
C LYS A 213 0.67 15.73 -5.08
N PHE A 214 -0.58 16.00 -4.73
CA PHE A 214 -1.19 17.33 -4.90
C PHE A 214 -0.46 18.37 -4.06
N ILE A 215 -0.20 18.11 -2.77
CA ILE A 215 0.55 18.99 -1.88
C ILE A 215 1.95 19.23 -2.43
N GLN A 216 2.65 18.19 -2.87
CA GLN A 216 3.99 18.30 -3.45
C GLN A 216 4.00 19.24 -4.67
N ALA A 217 3.02 19.11 -5.55
CA ALA A 217 2.92 19.93 -6.76
C ALA A 217 2.65 21.42 -6.47
N HIS A 218 2.03 21.73 -5.31
CA HIS A 218 1.63 23.09 -4.96
C HIS A 218 2.51 23.74 -3.87
N SER A 219 3.14 22.95 -3.01
CA SER A 219 3.95 23.44 -1.90
C SER A 219 5.41 22.95 -1.91
N GLY A 220 5.75 22.05 -2.83
CA GLY A 220 7.11 21.53 -2.98
C GLY A 220 7.52 20.44 -1.97
N ASN A 221 6.70 20.10 -0.98
CA ASN A 221 7.04 19.09 0.02
C ASN A 221 5.97 18.01 0.16
N ARG A 222 6.29 16.78 -0.25
CA ARG A 222 5.41 15.61 -0.19
C ARG A 222 5.13 15.14 1.24
N GLY A 223 6.10 15.28 2.16
CA GLY A 223 6.02 14.81 3.54
C GLY A 223 5.17 15.70 4.47
N SER A 224 4.70 16.85 4.00
CA SER A 224 3.90 17.78 4.80
C SER A 224 2.43 17.39 4.85
N ILE A 225 2.13 16.13 5.19
CA ILE A 225 0.75 15.64 5.35
C ILE A 225 0.73 14.64 6.52
N SER A 226 -0.28 14.73 7.37
CA SER A 226 -0.56 13.73 8.39
C SER A 226 -1.70 12.83 7.92
N ILE A 227 -1.39 11.55 7.72
CA ILE A 227 -2.31 10.57 7.15
C ILE A 227 -2.88 9.71 8.26
N TYR A 228 -4.21 9.63 8.29
CA TYR A 228 -4.96 8.72 9.15
C TYR A 228 -5.94 7.93 8.32
N GLY A 229 -6.04 6.63 8.60
CA GLY A 229 -6.93 5.77 7.84
C GLY A 229 -7.41 4.56 8.60
N GLN A 230 -8.41 3.90 8.04
CA GLN A 230 -8.92 2.66 8.55
C GLN A 230 -9.41 1.79 7.40
N GLU A 231 -9.23 0.49 7.51
CA GLU A 231 -9.64 -0.49 6.51
C GLU A 231 -10.13 -1.77 7.20
N ALA A 232 -11.26 -2.30 6.75
CA ALA A 232 -11.88 -3.48 7.36
C ALA A 232 -11.26 -4.79 6.86
N ASN A 233 -10.86 -4.84 5.59
CA ASN A 233 -10.28 -6.04 4.99
C ASN A 233 -8.79 -6.16 5.37
N PRO A 234 -8.37 -7.29 6.00
CA PRO A 234 -6.99 -7.47 6.47
C PRO A 234 -5.96 -7.40 5.34
N ASP A 235 -6.24 -7.95 4.17
CA ASP A 235 -5.28 -7.95 3.07
C ASP A 235 -5.18 -6.59 2.40
N THR A 236 -6.31 -5.88 2.29
CA THR A 236 -6.35 -4.51 1.78
C THR A 236 -5.65 -3.54 2.73
N TRP A 237 -5.81 -3.71 4.04
CA TRP A 237 -5.08 -2.94 5.06
C TRP A 237 -3.56 -3.11 4.92
N LYS A 238 -3.07 -4.34 4.76
CA LYS A 238 -1.65 -4.62 4.49
C LYS A 238 -1.18 -3.97 3.20
N MET A 239 -2.00 -4.06 2.13
CA MET A 239 -1.72 -3.39 0.87
C MET A 239 -1.56 -1.88 1.03
N ALA A 240 -2.43 -1.22 1.82
CA ALA A 240 -2.34 0.21 2.08
C ALA A 240 -1.01 0.57 2.78
N ILE A 241 -0.62 -0.19 3.81
CA ILE A 241 0.65 0.02 4.51
C ILE A 241 1.82 -0.08 3.52
N MET A 242 1.89 -1.16 2.75
CA MET A 242 2.96 -1.34 1.75
C MET A 242 2.97 -0.21 0.72
N ASN A 243 1.80 0.18 0.21
CA ASN A 243 1.64 1.25 -0.77
C ASN A 243 2.17 2.61 -0.28
N LEU A 244 1.82 3.00 0.93
CA LEU A 244 2.25 4.26 1.54
C LEU A 244 3.74 4.23 1.87
N THR A 245 4.21 3.10 2.39
CA THR A 245 5.63 2.88 2.72
C THR A 245 6.56 3.02 1.50
N ILE A 246 6.23 2.38 0.37
CA ILE A 246 7.01 2.51 -0.88
C ILE A 246 7.18 3.98 -1.29
N ARG A 247 6.21 4.82 -0.96
CA ARG A 247 6.21 6.25 -1.29
C ARG A 247 6.83 7.14 -0.22
N GLY A 248 7.30 6.53 0.87
CA GLY A 248 7.85 7.27 2.02
C GLY A 248 6.80 8.13 2.73
N LEU A 249 5.53 7.71 2.69
CA LEU A 249 4.43 8.37 3.37
C LEU A 249 4.19 7.67 4.72
N ASP A 250 4.40 8.39 5.80
CA ASP A 250 4.07 7.91 7.13
C ASP A 250 2.57 8.06 7.37
N ALA A 251 1.93 7.01 7.91
CA ALA A 251 0.49 6.96 8.08
C ALA A 251 0.11 6.17 9.32
N ASP A 252 -0.91 6.64 10.03
CA ASP A 252 -1.57 5.89 11.08
C ASP A 252 -2.85 5.24 10.52
N LEU A 253 -2.75 3.96 10.18
CA LEU A 253 -3.87 3.16 9.71
C LEU A 253 -4.48 2.30 10.83
N GLY A 254 -4.22 2.65 12.09
CA GLY A 254 -4.57 1.84 13.25
C GLY A 254 -3.62 0.67 13.48
N ALA A 255 -3.67 0.09 14.67
CA ALA A 255 -2.81 -1.03 15.06
C ALA A 255 -3.18 -2.34 14.36
N TYR A 256 -4.36 -2.43 13.76
CA TYR A 256 -4.92 -3.58 13.04
C TYR A 256 -6.06 -3.12 12.12
N HIS A 257 -6.46 -4.00 11.21
CA HIS A 257 -7.63 -3.77 10.35
C HIS A 257 -8.92 -3.77 11.16
N ALA A 258 -9.83 -2.84 10.88
CA ALA A 258 -11.12 -2.77 11.57
C ALA A 258 -12.17 -2.04 10.72
N ASP A 259 -13.42 -2.43 10.88
CA ASP A 259 -14.57 -1.74 10.31
C ASP A 259 -14.87 -0.49 11.14
N THR A 260 -14.73 0.68 10.56
CA THR A 260 -14.91 1.99 11.21
C THR A 260 -16.29 2.16 11.83
N PHE A 261 -17.33 1.54 11.27
CA PHE A 261 -18.69 1.66 11.80
C PHE A 261 -18.93 0.87 13.07
N THR A 262 -18.14 -0.19 13.29
CA THR A 262 -18.25 -1.06 14.48
C THR A 262 -17.12 -0.86 15.46
N ASN A 263 -15.96 -0.44 15.02
CA ASN A 263 -14.77 -0.26 15.83
C ASN A 263 -13.89 0.87 15.29
N ASP A 264 -14.19 2.11 15.71
CA ASP A 264 -13.43 3.30 15.34
C ASP A 264 -12.08 3.33 16.08
N LEU A 265 -10.98 3.25 15.33
CA LEU A 265 -9.61 3.27 15.86
C LEU A 265 -9.07 4.70 16.04
N HIS A 266 -9.79 5.72 15.55
CA HIS A 266 -9.39 7.14 15.61
C HIS A 266 -10.45 8.03 16.28
N PRO A 267 -11.01 7.65 17.45
CA PRO A 267 -12.21 8.29 18.03
C PRO A 267 -12.01 9.74 18.45
N THR A 268 -10.77 10.18 18.62
CA THR A 268 -10.42 11.57 19.01
C THR A 268 -9.85 12.41 17.88
N LEU A 269 -9.70 11.82 16.69
CA LEU A 269 -9.11 12.50 15.53
C LEU A 269 -10.02 13.64 15.05
N LYS A 270 -9.40 14.81 14.85
CA LYS A 270 -10.01 15.94 14.16
C LYS A 270 -9.28 16.15 12.85
N ALA A 271 -9.78 15.56 11.78
CA ALA A 271 -9.22 15.70 10.45
C ALA A 271 -9.58 17.07 9.84
N ASP A 272 -8.65 17.61 9.04
CA ASP A 272 -8.89 18.81 8.26
C ASP A 272 -9.61 18.47 6.96
N PHE A 273 -9.35 17.27 6.41
CA PHE A 273 -10.01 16.72 5.23
C PHE A 273 -10.41 15.26 5.46
N ILE A 274 -11.58 14.90 4.97
CA ILE A 274 -12.06 13.53 4.91
C ILE A 274 -12.29 13.17 3.45
N LEU A 275 -11.61 12.13 2.97
CA LEU A 275 -11.82 11.53 1.65
C LEU A 275 -12.18 10.07 1.87
N ALA A 276 -13.33 9.63 1.39
CA ALA A 276 -13.74 8.25 1.54
C ALA A 276 -14.57 7.80 0.34
N ASN A 277 -14.31 6.60 -0.14
CA ASN A 277 -15.14 5.89 -1.11
C ASN A 277 -15.81 4.71 -0.42
N LEU A 278 -16.97 4.96 0.18
CA LEU A 278 -17.70 3.94 0.95
C LEU A 278 -18.32 2.89 0.02
N HIS A 279 -17.90 1.64 0.20
CA HIS A 279 -18.58 0.49 -0.39
C HIS A 279 -19.69 0.01 0.56
N PHE A 280 -20.93 0.13 0.10
CA PHE A 280 -22.05 -0.45 0.81
C PHE A 280 -22.31 -1.85 0.25
N ASP A 281 -22.03 -2.89 1.04
CA ASP A 281 -22.51 -4.23 0.73
C ASP A 281 -24.03 -4.28 0.91
N THR A 282 -24.76 -4.19 -0.19
CA THR A 282 -26.22 -4.36 -0.22
C THR A 282 -26.67 -5.80 0.06
N GLY A 283 -25.72 -6.72 0.31
CA GLY A 283 -25.95 -8.15 0.49
C GLY A 283 -26.27 -8.61 1.92
N ARG A 284 -26.07 -7.81 2.96
CA ARG A 284 -26.56 -8.13 4.30
C ARG A 284 -28.09 -7.91 4.34
N LYS A 285 -28.85 -8.91 3.89
CA LYS A 285 -30.23 -9.09 4.32
C LYS A 285 -30.19 -9.25 5.83
N GLY A 286 -30.49 -8.17 6.55
CA GLY A 286 -30.78 -8.25 7.96
C GLY A 286 -31.82 -9.34 8.14
N THR A 287 -31.52 -10.37 8.90
CA THR A 287 -32.49 -11.32 9.40
C THR A 287 -33.34 -10.59 10.43
N ASP A 288 -34.24 -9.70 9.94
CA ASP A 288 -35.35 -9.21 10.75
C ASP A 288 -36.27 -10.40 11.03
N ARG A 289 -36.15 -10.96 12.22
CA ARG A 289 -37.11 -11.91 12.78
C ARG A 289 -38.38 -11.23 13.26
N ASN A 290 -38.89 -10.25 12.54
CA ASN A 290 -40.26 -9.77 12.78
C ASN A 290 -40.83 -9.24 11.46
N GLY A 291 -41.83 -9.96 10.93
CA GLY A 291 -42.55 -9.61 9.75
C GLY A 291 -43.31 -8.27 9.91
N GLY A 292 -42.78 -7.26 9.26
CA GLY A 292 -43.39 -5.96 9.06
C GLY A 292 -43.06 -5.47 7.65
N SER A 293 -44.07 -5.40 6.78
CA SER A 293 -44.01 -4.72 5.50
C SER A 293 -43.68 -3.25 5.72
N GLY A 294 -42.52 -2.79 5.25
CA GLY A 294 -42.21 -1.36 5.37
C GLY A 294 -40.98 -0.98 4.59
N GLY A 295 -41.12 -0.03 3.77
CA GLY A 295 -40.27 0.75 2.95
C GLY A 295 -38.75 0.67 3.16
N GLU A 296 -38.02 0.76 2.05
CA GLU A 296 -36.58 0.96 2.00
C GLU A 296 -36.16 2.09 2.97
N ARG A 297 -35.69 1.71 4.15
CA ARG A 297 -34.94 2.63 5.01
C ARG A 297 -33.51 2.62 4.50
N GLN A 298 -33.10 3.75 3.95
CA GLN A 298 -31.68 4.03 3.79
C GLN A 298 -31.02 3.83 5.15
N PRO A 299 -29.86 3.13 5.25
CA PRO A 299 -29.15 3.00 6.50
C PRO A 299 -28.75 4.41 6.96
N GLU A 300 -29.34 4.86 8.07
CA GLU A 300 -28.84 6.05 8.75
C GLU A 300 -27.40 5.78 9.14
N LEU A 301 -26.50 6.62 8.66
CA LEU A 301 -25.10 6.69 9.12
C LEU A 301 -25.13 7.07 10.62
N ARG A 302 -25.28 6.09 11.48
CA ARG A 302 -25.01 6.22 12.91
C ARG A 302 -23.53 5.94 13.12
N THR A 303 -22.71 6.94 12.84
CA THR A 303 -21.39 7.00 13.43
C THR A 303 -21.58 7.15 14.93
N SER A 304 -20.89 6.35 15.73
CA SER A 304 -20.85 6.44 17.18
C SER A 304 -20.33 7.84 17.58
N GLY A 305 -21.24 8.83 17.63
CA GLY A 305 -20.99 10.18 18.14
C GLY A 305 -20.26 11.16 17.19
N HIS A 306 -19.81 10.75 16.03
CA HIS A 306 -19.17 11.65 15.08
C HIS A 306 -20.15 12.13 14.01
N ARG A 307 -20.56 13.37 14.14
CA ARG A 307 -21.24 14.10 13.08
C ARG A 307 -20.21 14.27 11.96
N VAL A 308 -20.40 13.61 10.81
CA VAL A 308 -19.66 13.95 9.59
C VAL A 308 -20.08 15.37 9.22
N GLN A 309 -19.37 16.34 9.78
CA GLN A 309 -19.55 17.73 9.43
C GLN A 309 -18.68 17.94 8.20
N MET A 310 -19.31 18.00 7.02
CA MET A 310 -18.64 18.55 5.84
C MET A 310 -18.19 19.94 6.24
N CYS A 311 -16.88 20.11 6.48
CA CYS A 311 -16.28 21.41 6.75
C CYS A 311 -16.46 22.25 5.47
N ARG A 312 -17.43 23.17 5.50
CA ARG A 312 -17.41 24.29 4.56
C ARG A 312 -16.20 25.14 4.94
N PRO A 313 -15.35 25.50 3.98
CA PRO A 313 -14.31 26.48 4.29
C PRO A 313 -15.00 27.78 4.74
N ASP A 314 -14.70 28.21 5.94
CA ASP A 314 -15.10 29.54 6.40
C ASP A 314 -14.56 30.57 5.40
N ARG A 315 -15.46 31.19 4.68
CA ARG A 315 -15.13 32.43 3.97
C ARG A 315 -14.77 33.47 5.02
N LYS A 316 -13.48 33.64 5.27
CA LYS A 316 -13.02 34.86 5.89
C LYS A 316 -13.32 35.99 4.89
N THR A 317 -14.40 36.68 5.13
CA THR A 317 -14.66 37.99 4.52
C THR A 317 -13.56 38.90 5.02
N SER A 318 -12.62 39.23 4.16
CA SER A 318 -11.74 40.39 4.33
C SER A 318 -12.59 41.65 4.24
N ALA A 319 -12.65 42.39 5.34
CA ALA A 319 -12.94 43.79 5.34
C ALA A 319 -11.67 44.57 5.03
#